data_26c9aeb18551bde9db6662e55a8fc462
#
_entry.id   26c9aeb18551bde9db6662e55a8fc462
#
_cell.length_a   1.000
_cell.length_b   1.000
_cell.length_c   1.000
_cell.angle_alpha   90.00
_cell.angle_beta   90.00
_cell.angle_gamma   90.00
#
_symmetry.space_group_name_H-M   'P 1'
#
loop_
_entity.id
_entity.type
_entity.pdbx_description
1 polymer ?
#
loop_
_entity_poly.entity_id
_entity_poly.type
_entity_poly.pdbx_seq_one_letter_code
_entity_poly.pdbx_strand_id
1 'polypeptide(L)'
;RGQTFFFHVYFRPATHTLEVADELRVGGVVVIEKYTEVLSQYELEILDVRRGRGAWLCETNQGLKLLREYKGTIKRLDFEDQVFTQLEEAWHPFVDRYVRNREGELLSSADDGTRWIVKDWYADKECNLKDDKEVLRAITQIASLHKMLREIEFKEEWNLGSILVQLPGDEMERHNRELIRARSFIRNKRKKTEFELCVIGNYDMFYEQAKDARLGMKEFCAYHGDEECYLCHGDLNQHHILMCPRDVAVVEFNRMHLGMQMEDLYHFMRKAMEKHDWSLKLGNSMLETYSRILPLSDTDRTCLYYLFLYPEKYWKQINFYYNANKAWIPARNIEKLKDLELQQ
;
A
#
# COMPACT_ATOMS: atom_id res chain seq x y z
N ARG A 1 28.52 -5.82 -25.88
CA ARG A 1 27.49 -5.93 -26.96
C ARG A 1 26.31 -6.67 -26.33
N GLY A 2 25.30 -5.90 -25.88
CA GLY A 2 24.04 -6.42 -25.35
C GLY A 2 23.04 -6.57 -26.48
N GLN A 3 22.35 -7.69 -26.53
CA GLN A 3 21.16 -7.88 -27.37
C GLN A 3 19.94 -7.83 -26.46
N THR A 4 19.14 -6.79 -26.65
CA THR A 4 17.81 -6.64 -26.09
C THR A 4 16.84 -7.37 -27.01
N PHE A 5 16.19 -8.41 -26.51
CA PHE A 5 15.13 -9.09 -27.25
C PHE A 5 13.79 -8.42 -26.97
N PHE A 6 13.24 -7.77 -27.97
CA PHE A 6 11.84 -7.34 -28.03
C PHE A 6 11.01 -8.49 -28.60
N PHE A 7 10.07 -9.01 -27.83
CA PHE A 7 9.04 -9.90 -28.34
C PHE A 7 7.82 -9.08 -28.76
N HIS A 8 7.59 -9.03 -30.07
CA HIS A 8 6.32 -8.59 -30.64
C HIS A 8 5.38 -9.79 -30.70
N VAL A 9 4.28 -9.71 -29.95
CA VAL A 9 3.19 -10.69 -30.04
C VAL A 9 2.13 -10.12 -30.97
N TYR A 10 1.91 -10.78 -32.08
CA TYR A 10 0.82 -10.47 -33.04
C TYR A 10 -0.48 -11.09 -32.52
N PHE A 11 -1.50 -10.28 -32.31
CA PHE A 11 -2.85 -10.71 -31.98
C PHE A 11 -3.61 -11.16 -33.24
N ARG A 12 -4.23 -12.35 -33.17
CA ARG A 12 -5.36 -12.74 -34.00
C ARG A 12 -6.60 -12.85 -33.12
N PRO A 13 -7.80 -12.44 -33.58
CA PRO A 13 -9.02 -12.61 -32.80
C PRO A 13 -9.38 -14.10 -32.76
N ALA A 14 -9.51 -14.67 -31.56
CA ALA A 14 -9.89 -16.04 -31.32
C ALA A 14 -11.41 -16.17 -31.18
N THR A 15 -12.04 -16.77 -32.15
CA THR A 15 -13.31 -17.50 -31.97
C THR A 15 -12.90 -18.92 -31.68
N HIS A 16 -12.92 -19.32 -30.41
CA HIS A 16 -13.18 -20.68 -29.92
C HIS A 16 -12.70 -20.81 -28.46
N THR A 17 -13.60 -21.08 -27.61
CA THR A 17 -13.40 -21.63 -26.25
C THR A 17 -12.59 -22.92 -26.35
N LEU A 18 -11.50 -23.03 -25.56
CA LEU A 18 -10.71 -24.25 -25.28
C LEU A 18 -9.45 -24.56 -26.12
N GLU A 19 -9.00 -23.74 -27.07
CA GLU A 19 -7.74 -24.04 -27.79
C GLU A 19 -6.55 -23.12 -27.45
N VAL A 20 -6.64 -22.26 -26.45
CA VAL A 20 -5.53 -21.32 -26.08
C VAL A 20 -4.42 -21.99 -25.27
N ALA A 21 -4.59 -23.25 -24.88
CA ALA A 21 -3.63 -23.97 -24.02
C ALA A 21 -2.35 -24.47 -24.73
N ASP A 22 -2.28 -24.43 -26.07
CA ASP A 22 -1.22 -25.15 -26.80
C ASP A 22 -0.07 -24.29 -27.37
N GLU A 23 -0.11 -22.96 -27.30
CA GLU A 23 0.90 -22.09 -27.95
C GLU A 23 1.95 -21.44 -27.05
N LEU A 24 1.98 -21.70 -25.74
CA LEU A 24 3.00 -21.17 -24.82
C LEU A 24 3.93 -22.25 -24.25
N ARG A 25 4.53 -23.04 -25.15
CA ARG A 25 5.57 -24.01 -24.76
C ARG A 25 6.95 -23.35 -24.79
N VAL A 26 7.40 -22.81 -23.66
CA VAL A 26 8.79 -22.94 -23.13
C VAL A 26 8.77 -22.51 -21.65
N GLY A 27 8.90 -23.46 -20.75
CA GLY A 27 9.15 -23.20 -19.33
C GLY A 27 7.94 -22.91 -18.41
N GLY A 28 6.69 -22.95 -18.94
CA GLY A 28 5.50 -22.51 -18.21
C GLY A 28 4.38 -23.53 -17.96
N VAL A 29 4.56 -24.78 -18.31
CA VAL A 29 3.47 -25.80 -18.35
C VAL A 29 2.76 -25.95 -16.98
N VAL A 30 3.49 -25.98 -15.88
CA VAL A 30 2.92 -26.18 -14.54
C VAL A 30 2.13 -24.95 -14.03
N VAL A 31 2.45 -23.74 -14.51
CA VAL A 31 1.80 -22.51 -14.04
C VAL A 31 0.49 -22.23 -14.78
N ILE A 32 0.41 -22.61 -16.04
CA ILE A 32 -0.79 -22.42 -16.88
C ILE A 32 -1.94 -23.34 -16.40
N GLU A 33 -1.64 -24.56 -16.01
CA GLU A 33 -2.64 -25.51 -15.52
C GLU A 33 -3.31 -25.02 -14.22
N LYS A 34 -2.54 -24.45 -13.28
CA LYS A 34 -3.06 -24.04 -11.97
C LYS A 34 -4.10 -22.93 -12.02
N TYR A 35 -3.87 -21.85 -12.75
CA TYR A 35 -4.86 -20.77 -12.78
C TYR A 35 -6.13 -21.19 -13.52
N THR A 36 -6.02 -22.01 -14.55
CA THR A 36 -7.17 -22.55 -15.29
C THR A 36 -8.02 -23.45 -14.40
N GLU A 37 -7.40 -24.34 -13.63
CA GLU A 37 -8.03 -25.20 -12.65
C GLU A 37 -8.79 -24.38 -11.61
N VAL A 38 -8.15 -23.35 -11.03
CA VAL A 38 -8.79 -22.51 -10.03
C VAL A 38 -9.93 -21.69 -10.62
N LEU A 39 -9.72 -21.06 -11.79
CA LEU A 39 -10.75 -20.23 -12.44
C LEU A 39 -11.97 -21.03 -12.87
N SER A 40 -11.82 -22.32 -13.17
CA SER A 40 -12.95 -23.21 -13.49
C SER A 40 -13.95 -23.39 -12.33
N GLN A 41 -13.53 -23.09 -11.10
CA GLN A 41 -14.39 -23.12 -9.90
C GLN A 41 -15.29 -21.89 -9.77
N TYR A 42 -15.16 -20.89 -10.63
CA TYR A 42 -15.96 -19.67 -10.62
C TYR A 42 -16.98 -19.61 -11.75
N GLU A 43 -18.04 -18.85 -11.57
CA GLU A 43 -19.03 -18.57 -12.62
C GLU A 43 -18.55 -17.38 -13.49
N LEU A 44 -17.38 -17.54 -14.10
CA LEU A 44 -16.74 -16.53 -14.92
C LEU A 44 -16.40 -17.10 -16.30
N GLU A 45 -16.74 -16.36 -17.34
CA GLU A 45 -16.22 -16.60 -18.69
C GLU A 45 -14.91 -15.83 -18.84
N ILE A 46 -13.82 -16.54 -19.01
CA ILE A 46 -12.49 -15.96 -19.11
C ILE A 46 -12.21 -15.59 -20.57
N LEU A 47 -11.98 -14.32 -20.83
CA LEU A 47 -11.72 -13.79 -22.18
C LEU A 47 -10.21 -13.64 -22.44
N ASP A 48 -9.45 -13.20 -21.44
CA ASP A 48 -7.99 -13.07 -21.51
C ASP A 48 -7.37 -13.18 -20.10
N VAL A 49 -6.12 -13.63 -20.03
CA VAL A 49 -5.36 -13.72 -18.78
C VAL A 49 -3.95 -13.23 -19.00
N ARG A 50 -3.50 -12.27 -18.18
CA ARG A 50 -2.14 -11.75 -18.22
C ARG A 50 -1.53 -11.64 -16.83
N ARG A 51 -0.22 -11.74 -16.72
CA ARG A 51 0.48 -11.46 -15.47
C ARG A 51 0.58 -9.97 -15.20
N GLY A 52 0.32 -9.60 -13.94
CA GLY A 52 0.48 -8.24 -13.46
C GLY A 52 0.42 -8.18 -11.94
N ARG A 53 1.14 -7.26 -11.32
CA ARG A 53 1.07 -6.99 -9.86
C ARG A 53 1.34 -8.21 -8.96
N GLY A 54 2.20 -9.14 -9.42
CA GLY A 54 2.47 -10.38 -8.69
C GLY A 54 1.29 -11.36 -8.64
N ALA A 55 0.30 -11.19 -9.52
CA ALA A 55 -0.93 -11.95 -9.62
C ALA A 55 -1.28 -12.21 -11.09
N TRP A 56 -2.48 -12.73 -11.35
CA TRP A 56 -3.06 -12.88 -12.68
C TRP A 56 -4.23 -11.90 -12.83
N LEU A 57 -4.19 -11.08 -13.86
CA LEU A 57 -5.29 -10.20 -14.27
C LEU A 57 -6.10 -10.92 -15.34
N CYS A 58 -7.37 -11.16 -15.05
CA CYS A 58 -8.29 -11.92 -15.87
C CYS A 58 -9.38 -11.01 -16.43
N GLU A 59 -9.44 -10.84 -17.73
CA GLU A 59 -10.59 -10.21 -18.39
C GLU A 59 -11.73 -11.23 -18.47
N THR A 60 -12.91 -10.85 -17.99
CA THR A 60 -14.07 -11.75 -17.90
C THR A 60 -15.35 -11.07 -18.39
N ASN A 61 -16.40 -11.85 -18.63
CA ASN A 61 -17.75 -11.34 -18.90
C ASN A 61 -18.33 -10.48 -17.76
N GLN A 62 -17.74 -10.54 -16.55
CA GLN A 62 -18.12 -9.73 -15.38
C GLN A 62 -17.09 -8.66 -15.03
N GLY A 63 -16.31 -8.19 -16.02
CA GLY A 63 -15.27 -7.21 -15.86
C GLY A 63 -13.91 -7.80 -15.47
N LEU A 64 -12.98 -6.93 -15.13
CA LEU A 64 -11.61 -7.33 -14.80
C LEU A 64 -11.59 -7.96 -13.40
N LYS A 65 -10.88 -9.07 -13.25
CA LYS A 65 -10.67 -9.78 -12.00
C LYS A 65 -9.18 -9.97 -11.74
N LEU A 66 -8.81 -10.08 -10.46
CA LEU A 66 -7.46 -10.41 -10.02
C LEU A 66 -7.48 -11.77 -9.33
N LEU A 67 -6.73 -12.72 -9.86
CA LEU A 67 -6.51 -14.02 -9.26
C LEU A 67 -5.14 -14.05 -8.58
N ARG A 68 -5.09 -14.42 -7.31
CA ARG A 68 -3.87 -14.46 -6.51
C ARG A 68 -3.84 -15.65 -5.56
N GLU A 69 -2.64 -16.23 -5.37
CA GLU A 69 -2.40 -17.18 -4.28
C GLU A 69 -2.60 -16.50 -2.92
N TYR A 70 -3.34 -17.15 -2.03
CA TYR A 70 -3.66 -16.62 -0.70
C TYR A 70 -2.86 -17.31 0.40
N LYS A 71 -2.06 -16.53 1.11
CA LYS A 71 -1.19 -17.01 2.21
C LYS A 71 -1.67 -16.56 3.59
N GLY A 72 -2.76 -15.81 3.65
CA GLY A 72 -3.35 -15.33 4.90
C GLY A 72 -4.16 -16.39 5.66
N THR A 73 -4.74 -15.97 6.77
CA THR A 73 -5.66 -16.80 7.56
C THR A 73 -7.10 -16.65 7.08
N ILE A 74 -7.92 -17.67 7.27
CA ILE A 74 -9.35 -17.63 6.94
C ILE A 74 -10.04 -16.53 7.74
N LYS A 75 -9.73 -16.39 9.03
CA LYS A 75 -10.28 -15.33 9.87
C LYS A 75 -10.02 -13.92 9.32
N ARG A 76 -8.83 -13.71 8.75
CA ARG A 76 -8.47 -12.43 8.13
C ARG A 76 -9.28 -12.18 6.87
N LEU A 77 -9.47 -13.22 6.06
CA LEU A 77 -10.28 -13.18 4.84
C LEU A 77 -11.74 -12.87 5.15
N ASP A 78 -12.32 -13.55 6.15
CA ASP A 78 -13.70 -13.36 6.59
C ASP A 78 -13.91 -11.94 7.13
N PHE A 79 -12.94 -11.40 7.88
CA PHE A 79 -12.98 -10.02 8.34
C PHE A 79 -13.04 -9.02 7.18
N GLU A 80 -12.13 -9.16 6.19
CA GLU A 80 -12.10 -8.26 5.04
C GLU A 80 -13.39 -8.36 4.21
N ASP A 81 -13.90 -9.56 3.98
CA ASP A 81 -15.16 -9.79 3.25
C ASP A 81 -16.37 -9.17 3.96
N GLN A 82 -16.45 -9.29 5.29
CA GLN A 82 -17.52 -8.68 6.06
C GLN A 82 -17.46 -7.15 6.05
N VAL A 83 -16.27 -6.55 6.09
CA VAL A 83 -16.11 -5.09 5.92
C VAL A 83 -16.57 -4.67 4.52
N PHE A 84 -16.14 -5.38 3.47
CA PHE A 84 -16.58 -5.07 2.11
C PHE A 84 -18.08 -5.24 1.92
N THR A 85 -18.71 -6.21 2.58
CA THR A 85 -20.17 -6.39 2.56
C THR A 85 -20.87 -5.18 3.15
N GLN A 86 -20.45 -4.67 4.31
CA GLN A 86 -21.04 -3.47 4.90
C GLN A 86 -20.83 -2.23 4.00
N LEU A 87 -19.64 -2.08 3.40
CA LEU A 87 -19.35 -0.99 2.48
C LEU A 87 -20.23 -1.05 1.23
N GLU A 88 -20.45 -2.24 0.67
CA GLU A 88 -21.29 -2.43 -0.50
C GLU A 88 -22.76 -2.10 -0.23
N GLU A 89 -23.29 -2.60 0.89
CA GLU A 89 -24.69 -2.37 1.28
C GLU A 89 -25.01 -0.88 1.46
N ALA A 90 -24.03 -0.10 1.95
CA ALA A 90 -24.24 1.30 2.28
C ALA A 90 -23.87 2.28 1.13
N TRP A 91 -22.78 2.02 0.37
CA TRP A 91 -22.19 3.03 -0.51
C TRP A 91 -21.74 2.54 -1.88
N HIS A 92 -21.68 1.24 -2.14
CA HIS A 92 -21.18 0.64 -3.40
C HIS A 92 -19.81 1.21 -3.86
N PRO A 93 -18.78 1.19 -3.02
CA PRO A 93 -17.50 1.80 -3.36
C PRO A 93 -16.72 1.00 -4.42
N PHE A 94 -15.82 1.68 -5.14
CA PHE A 94 -14.88 1.04 -6.05
C PHE A 94 -13.69 0.47 -5.24
N VAL A 95 -13.87 -0.75 -4.71
CA VAL A 95 -12.86 -1.50 -3.94
C VAL A 95 -12.73 -2.92 -4.47
N ASP A 96 -11.59 -3.57 -4.21
CA ASP A 96 -11.26 -4.92 -4.69
C ASP A 96 -11.96 -6.02 -3.86
N ARG A 97 -13.28 -6.14 -3.99
CA ARG A 97 -14.07 -7.15 -3.28
C ARG A 97 -13.70 -8.57 -3.70
N TYR A 98 -13.93 -9.50 -2.79
CA TYR A 98 -13.79 -10.93 -3.08
C TYR A 98 -14.93 -11.44 -3.96
N VAL A 99 -14.56 -12.30 -4.92
CA VAL A 99 -15.53 -13.03 -5.76
C VAL A 99 -15.66 -14.44 -5.19
N ARG A 100 -16.88 -14.86 -4.89
CA ARG A 100 -17.14 -16.21 -4.39
C ARG A 100 -17.12 -17.22 -5.53
N ASN A 101 -16.61 -18.42 -5.24
CA ASN A 101 -16.66 -19.54 -6.17
C ASN A 101 -18.08 -20.13 -6.27
N ARG A 102 -18.27 -21.17 -7.09
CA ARG A 102 -19.57 -21.83 -7.30
C ARG A 102 -20.16 -22.48 -6.05
N GLU A 103 -19.33 -22.77 -5.06
CA GLU A 103 -19.74 -23.32 -3.76
C GLU A 103 -20.08 -22.20 -2.75
N GLY A 104 -19.94 -20.93 -3.15
CA GLY A 104 -20.16 -19.77 -2.29
C GLY A 104 -18.98 -19.41 -1.38
N GLU A 105 -17.82 -20.08 -1.55
CA GLU A 105 -16.64 -19.89 -0.73
C GLU A 105 -15.75 -18.76 -1.27
N LEU A 106 -15.02 -18.10 -0.38
CA LEU A 106 -14.04 -17.04 -0.72
C LEU A 106 -12.72 -17.61 -1.22
N LEU A 107 -12.38 -18.83 -0.80
CA LEU A 107 -11.16 -19.53 -1.15
C LEU A 107 -11.45 -20.66 -2.14
N SER A 108 -10.59 -20.77 -3.13
CA SER A 108 -10.51 -21.95 -4.00
C SER A 108 -9.17 -22.64 -3.80
N SER A 109 -9.15 -23.96 -3.90
CA SER A 109 -7.93 -24.75 -3.78
C SER A 109 -7.59 -25.40 -5.13
N ALA A 110 -6.30 -25.38 -5.47
CA ALA A 110 -5.77 -26.19 -6.55
C ALA A 110 -5.46 -27.62 -6.06
N ASP A 111 -5.29 -28.56 -6.96
CA ASP A 111 -5.02 -29.98 -6.66
C ASP A 111 -3.78 -30.20 -5.79
N ASP A 112 -2.80 -29.27 -5.86
CA ASP A 112 -1.61 -29.32 -5.01
C ASP A 112 -1.82 -28.72 -3.61
N GLY A 113 -3.04 -28.32 -3.27
CA GLY A 113 -3.40 -27.72 -1.99
C GLY A 113 -3.06 -26.23 -1.84
N THR A 114 -2.57 -25.57 -2.89
CA THR A 114 -2.41 -24.12 -2.86
C THR A 114 -3.77 -23.42 -2.84
N ARG A 115 -3.89 -22.36 -2.03
CA ARG A 115 -5.14 -21.62 -1.85
C ARG A 115 -5.11 -20.33 -2.68
N TRP A 116 -6.23 -20.02 -3.28
CA TRP A 116 -6.39 -18.90 -4.19
C TRP A 116 -7.62 -18.07 -3.87
N ILE A 117 -7.55 -16.78 -4.20
CA ILE A 117 -8.67 -15.84 -4.14
C ILE A 117 -8.84 -15.17 -5.49
N VAL A 118 -10.08 -14.83 -5.81
CA VAL A 118 -10.43 -13.95 -6.91
C VAL A 118 -11.02 -12.68 -6.33
N LYS A 119 -10.57 -11.53 -6.83
CA LYS A 119 -11.08 -10.21 -6.45
C LYS A 119 -11.57 -9.44 -7.65
N ASP A 120 -12.53 -8.55 -7.45
CA ASP A 120 -12.85 -7.50 -8.41
C ASP A 120 -11.60 -6.66 -8.67
N TRP A 121 -11.40 -6.28 -9.92
CA TRP A 121 -10.29 -5.43 -10.30
C TRP A 121 -10.74 -4.33 -11.26
N TYR A 122 -9.91 -3.32 -11.42
CA TYR A 122 -10.24 -2.12 -12.18
C TYR A 122 -9.16 -1.84 -13.23
N ALA A 123 -9.31 -0.74 -13.97
CA ALA A 123 -8.29 -0.32 -14.93
C ALA A 123 -6.90 -0.31 -14.28
N ASP A 124 -5.90 -0.87 -14.98
CA ASP A 124 -4.54 -1.04 -14.45
C ASP A 124 -3.69 0.24 -14.59
N LYS A 125 -4.31 1.40 -14.36
CA LYS A 125 -3.63 2.68 -14.36
C LYS A 125 -3.51 3.20 -12.94
N GLU A 126 -2.30 3.13 -12.39
CA GLU A 126 -1.98 3.70 -11.09
C GLU A 126 -2.06 5.23 -11.09
N CYS A 127 -2.31 5.80 -9.91
CA CYS A 127 -2.29 7.25 -9.72
C CYS A 127 -0.92 7.83 -10.05
N ASN A 128 -0.88 8.77 -10.98
CA ASN A 128 0.33 9.50 -11.31
C ASN A 128 0.56 10.65 -10.30
N LEU A 129 1.45 10.43 -9.35
CA LEU A 129 1.77 11.43 -8.33
C LEU A 129 2.39 12.72 -8.87
N LYS A 130 2.74 12.81 -10.15
CA LYS A 130 3.21 14.05 -10.79
C LYS A 130 2.08 14.88 -11.42
N ASP A 131 0.87 14.35 -11.42
CA ASP A 131 -0.32 15.03 -11.94
C ASP A 131 -1.20 15.50 -10.78
N ASP A 132 -1.22 16.81 -10.54
CA ASP A 132 -2.01 17.43 -9.45
C ASP A 132 -3.49 17.02 -9.50
N LYS A 133 -4.06 16.86 -10.70
CA LYS A 133 -5.46 16.50 -10.85
C LYS A 133 -5.70 15.06 -10.40
N GLU A 134 -4.83 14.13 -10.76
CA GLU A 134 -4.93 12.74 -10.31
C GLU A 134 -4.70 12.66 -8.79
N VAL A 135 -3.73 13.41 -8.25
CA VAL A 135 -3.48 13.51 -6.81
C VAL A 135 -4.74 14.00 -6.07
N LEU A 136 -5.38 15.08 -6.52
CA LEU A 136 -6.58 15.60 -5.85
C LEU A 136 -7.80 14.67 -6.00
N ARG A 137 -7.94 13.96 -7.13
CA ARG A 137 -8.96 12.91 -7.27
C ARG A 137 -8.71 11.74 -6.30
N ALA A 138 -7.46 11.34 -6.13
CA ALA A 138 -7.07 10.32 -5.16
C ALA A 138 -7.40 10.76 -3.72
N ILE A 139 -7.08 12.00 -3.34
CA ILE A 139 -7.42 12.56 -2.02
C ILE A 139 -8.94 12.60 -1.80
N THR A 140 -9.72 12.93 -2.82
CA THR A 140 -11.19 12.87 -2.76
C THR A 140 -11.66 11.47 -2.42
N GLN A 141 -11.11 10.46 -3.09
CA GLN A 141 -11.47 9.06 -2.85
C GLN A 141 -11.00 8.56 -1.48
N ILE A 142 -9.80 8.95 -1.03
CA ILE A 142 -9.29 8.63 0.32
C ILE A 142 -10.22 9.20 1.38
N ALA A 143 -10.62 10.46 1.26
CA ALA A 143 -11.56 11.09 2.21
C ALA A 143 -12.92 10.39 2.23
N SER A 144 -13.44 10.02 1.06
CA SER A 144 -14.69 9.26 0.95
C SER A 144 -14.58 7.88 1.59
N LEU A 145 -13.49 7.17 1.33
CA LEU A 145 -13.22 5.87 1.94
C LEU A 145 -13.10 5.99 3.46
N HIS A 146 -12.33 6.94 3.97
CA HIS A 146 -12.19 7.15 5.42
C HIS A 146 -13.54 7.44 6.08
N LYS A 147 -14.37 8.28 5.45
CA LYS A 147 -15.72 8.55 5.94
C LYS A 147 -16.56 7.28 6.02
N MET A 148 -16.54 6.45 4.98
CA MET A 148 -17.28 5.18 4.96
C MET A 148 -16.74 4.19 6.01
N LEU A 149 -15.42 4.09 6.16
CA LEU A 149 -14.79 3.20 7.15
C LEU A 149 -15.08 3.61 8.61
N ARG A 150 -15.41 4.88 8.88
CA ARG A 150 -15.84 5.33 10.22
C ARG A 150 -17.23 4.83 10.60
N GLU A 151 -18.07 4.52 9.63
CA GLU A 151 -19.44 4.04 9.84
C GLU A 151 -19.52 2.50 9.93
N ILE A 152 -18.41 1.79 9.72
CA ILE A 152 -18.37 0.33 9.80
C ILE A 152 -18.57 -0.11 11.25
N GLU A 153 -19.58 -0.96 11.46
CA GLU A 153 -19.82 -1.59 12.76
C GLU A 153 -18.78 -2.66 13.03
N PHE A 154 -17.91 -2.39 14.04
CA PHE A 154 -16.87 -3.33 14.44
C PHE A 154 -17.46 -4.46 15.26
N LYS A 155 -17.21 -5.71 14.84
CA LYS A 155 -17.70 -6.91 15.51
C LYS A 155 -16.66 -7.47 16.48
N GLU A 156 -17.08 -7.96 17.63
CA GLU A 156 -16.21 -8.55 18.66
C GLU A 156 -15.36 -9.72 18.12
N GLU A 157 -15.95 -10.53 17.24
CA GLU A 157 -15.28 -11.66 16.57
C GLU A 157 -14.10 -11.24 15.69
N TRP A 158 -14.03 -9.98 15.29
CA TRP A 158 -12.91 -9.42 14.52
C TRP A 158 -11.69 -9.08 15.39
N ASN A 159 -11.72 -9.36 16.66
CA ASN A 159 -10.58 -9.13 17.56
C ASN A 159 -9.40 -10.05 17.21
N LEU A 160 -8.79 -9.82 16.06
CA LEU A 160 -7.62 -10.51 15.56
C LEU A 160 -6.37 -9.69 15.88
N GLY A 161 -5.32 -10.34 16.37
CA GLY A 161 -4.06 -9.65 16.68
C GLY A 161 -3.48 -8.84 15.52
N SER A 162 -3.76 -9.25 14.26
CA SER A 162 -3.34 -8.53 13.05
C SER A 162 -4.15 -7.27 12.74
N ILE A 163 -5.28 -7.06 13.42
CA ILE A 163 -6.17 -5.89 13.27
C ILE A 163 -5.93 -4.90 14.40
N LEU A 164 -5.29 -5.33 15.48
CA LEU A 164 -5.02 -4.48 16.62
C LEU A 164 -4.01 -3.40 16.28
N VAL A 165 -4.25 -2.26 16.84
CA VAL A 165 -3.55 -1.00 16.59
C VAL A 165 -2.07 -1.09 16.97
N GLN A 166 -1.21 -0.70 16.04
CA GLN A 166 0.09 -0.13 16.39
C GLN A 166 -0.04 1.39 16.31
N LEU A 167 -0.01 2.05 17.44
CA LEU A 167 -0.08 3.50 17.47
C LEU A 167 1.21 4.11 16.85
N PRO A 168 1.11 5.23 16.11
CA PRO A 168 2.26 5.85 15.45
C PRO A 168 3.42 6.16 16.42
N GLY A 169 3.10 6.53 17.65
CA GLY A 169 4.11 6.81 18.68
C GLY A 169 5.00 5.61 19.04
N ASP A 170 4.44 4.40 19.05
CA ASP A 170 5.20 3.17 19.31
C ASP A 170 6.09 2.79 18.13
N GLU A 171 5.61 3.02 16.91
CA GLU A 171 6.40 2.82 15.70
C GLU A 171 7.58 3.80 15.64
N MET A 172 7.35 5.08 15.91
CA MET A 172 8.40 6.10 15.99
C MET A 172 9.44 5.75 17.07
N GLU A 173 9.01 5.21 18.21
CA GLU A 173 9.93 4.77 19.27
C GLU A 173 10.80 3.60 18.81
N ARG A 174 10.24 2.63 18.11
CA ARG A 174 10.99 1.53 17.51
C ARG A 174 12.03 2.05 16.50
N HIS A 175 11.64 2.95 15.61
CA HIS A 175 12.53 3.56 14.62
C HIS A 175 13.64 4.38 15.27
N ASN A 176 13.37 5.11 16.35
CA ASN A 176 14.38 5.86 17.09
C ASN A 176 15.42 4.93 17.75
N ARG A 177 14.99 3.78 18.28
CA ARG A 177 15.94 2.75 18.77
C ARG A 177 16.84 2.20 17.67
N GLU A 178 16.29 2.03 16.46
CA GLU A 178 17.07 1.60 15.28
C GLU A 178 18.09 2.67 14.87
N LEU A 179 17.71 3.95 14.87
CA LEU A 179 18.62 5.08 14.60
C LEU A 179 19.79 5.12 15.61
N ILE A 180 19.51 4.92 16.91
CA ILE A 180 20.55 4.87 17.95
C ILE A 180 21.52 3.71 17.71
N ARG A 181 20.98 2.51 17.38
CA ARG A 181 21.82 1.33 17.09
C ARG A 181 22.70 1.57 15.87
N ALA A 182 22.13 2.13 14.80
CA ALA A 182 22.85 2.45 13.59
C ALA A 182 23.99 3.46 13.87
N ARG A 183 23.71 4.54 14.60
CA ARG A 183 24.74 5.50 15.03
C ARG A 183 25.88 4.83 15.79
N SER A 184 25.53 4.01 16.80
CA SER A 184 26.53 3.32 17.62
C SER A 184 27.40 2.39 16.78
N PHE A 185 26.79 1.63 15.87
CA PHE A 185 27.52 0.76 14.95
C PHE A 185 28.49 1.55 14.05
N ILE A 186 28.02 2.64 13.42
CA ILE A 186 28.86 3.47 12.56
C ILE A 186 30.02 4.09 13.34
N ARG A 187 29.75 4.62 14.55
CA ARG A 187 30.80 5.24 15.37
C ARG A 187 31.94 4.30 15.70
N ASN A 188 31.63 3.03 15.96
CA ASN A 188 32.61 2.00 16.33
C ASN A 188 33.42 1.46 15.13
N LYS A 189 33.03 1.76 13.87
CA LYS A 189 33.79 1.34 12.69
C LYS A 189 35.08 2.13 12.56
N ARG A 190 36.18 1.40 12.34
CA ARG A 190 37.51 1.99 12.10
C ARG A 190 37.57 2.78 10.78
N LYS A 191 36.99 2.22 9.73
CA LYS A 191 36.82 2.88 8.42
C LYS A 191 35.32 3.04 8.11
N LYS A 192 34.92 4.25 7.77
CA LYS A 192 33.56 4.61 7.43
C LYS A 192 33.44 4.85 5.93
N THR A 193 32.34 4.44 5.36
CA THR A 193 31.98 4.76 3.97
C THR A 193 31.50 6.21 3.86
N GLU A 194 31.42 6.75 2.64
CA GLU A 194 30.88 8.10 2.41
C GLU A 194 29.44 8.22 2.93
N PHE A 195 28.61 7.19 2.71
CA PHE A 195 27.25 7.14 3.25
C PHE A 195 27.23 7.27 4.78
N GLU A 196 28.09 6.51 5.47
CA GLU A 196 28.19 6.52 6.94
C GLU A 196 28.68 7.87 7.48
N LEU A 197 29.62 8.51 6.78
CA LEU A 197 30.07 9.86 7.11
C LEU A 197 28.93 10.89 6.97
N CYS A 198 28.15 10.79 5.90
CA CYS A 198 26.98 11.63 5.69
C CYS A 198 25.94 11.42 6.81
N VAL A 199 25.64 10.14 7.18
CA VAL A 199 24.72 9.82 8.28
C VAL A 199 25.21 10.43 9.60
N ILE A 200 26.49 10.32 9.95
CA ILE A 200 27.01 10.89 11.20
C ILE A 200 26.99 12.41 11.19
N GLY A 201 27.25 13.02 10.03
CA GLY A 201 27.28 14.49 9.89
C GLY A 201 25.96 15.17 10.22
N ASN A 202 24.83 14.58 9.81
CA ASN A 202 23.49 15.12 9.98
C ASN A 202 22.64 14.41 11.05
N TYR A 203 23.24 13.42 11.76
CA TYR A 203 22.51 12.57 12.71
C TYR A 203 21.84 13.39 13.82
N ASP A 204 22.56 14.28 14.46
CA ASP A 204 22.04 14.96 15.66
C ASP A 204 20.83 15.84 15.32
N MET A 205 20.84 16.49 14.15
CA MET A 205 19.72 17.28 13.65
C MET A 205 18.47 16.42 13.44
N PHE A 206 18.56 15.35 12.63
CA PHE A 206 17.42 14.46 12.35
C PHE A 206 16.97 13.68 13.59
N TYR A 207 17.90 13.32 14.47
CA TYR A 207 17.53 12.56 15.67
C TYR A 207 16.81 13.43 16.71
N GLU A 208 17.18 14.70 16.90
CA GLU A 208 16.41 15.62 17.76
C GLU A 208 15.00 15.82 17.20
N GLN A 209 14.85 16.03 15.90
CA GLN A 209 13.55 16.12 15.24
C GLN A 209 12.72 14.83 15.42
N ALA A 210 13.33 13.64 15.24
CA ALA A 210 12.69 12.35 15.48
C ALA A 210 12.25 12.16 16.93
N LYS A 211 13.06 12.66 17.87
CA LYS A 211 12.76 12.60 19.31
C LYS A 211 11.56 13.49 19.65
N ASP A 212 11.54 14.71 19.14
CA ASP A 212 10.45 15.66 19.38
C ASP A 212 9.12 15.16 18.79
N ALA A 213 9.16 14.68 17.55
CA ALA A 213 8.00 14.08 16.90
C ALA A 213 7.45 12.87 17.70
N ARG A 214 8.35 11.97 18.14
CA ARG A 214 7.97 10.82 18.95
C ARG A 214 7.37 11.22 20.31
N LEU A 215 7.96 12.17 20.98
CA LEU A 215 7.45 12.63 22.29
C LEU A 215 6.05 13.22 22.15
N GLY A 216 5.86 14.12 21.20
CA GLY A 216 4.56 14.73 20.96
C GLY A 216 3.52 13.71 20.47
N MET A 217 3.89 12.81 19.56
CA MET A 217 2.98 11.75 19.11
C MET A 217 2.61 10.78 20.22
N LYS A 218 3.54 10.41 21.11
CA LYS A 218 3.26 9.54 22.23
C LYS A 218 2.28 10.18 23.23
N GLU A 219 2.47 11.46 23.53
CA GLU A 219 1.54 12.23 24.36
C GLU A 219 0.17 12.34 23.70
N PHE A 220 0.14 12.67 22.40
CA PHE A 220 -1.08 12.71 21.60
C PHE A 220 -1.85 11.38 21.65
N CYS A 221 -1.18 10.26 21.40
CA CYS A 221 -1.80 8.93 21.44
C CYS A 221 -2.31 8.54 22.84
N ALA A 222 -1.66 8.99 23.90
CA ALA A 222 -2.10 8.74 25.27
C ALA A 222 -3.43 9.43 25.60
N TYR A 223 -3.72 10.59 24.97
CA TYR A 223 -4.95 11.34 25.19
C TYR A 223 -6.07 10.98 24.19
N HIS A 224 -5.73 10.64 22.96
CA HIS A 224 -6.69 10.53 21.84
C HIS A 224 -6.70 9.15 21.19
N GLY A 225 -5.80 8.25 21.58
CA GLY A 225 -5.59 6.98 20.86
C GLY A 225 -6.82 6.08 20.77
N ASP A 226 -7.67 6.09 21.79
CA ASP A 226 -8.89 5.27 21.79
C ASP A 226 -10.04 5.92 21.02
N GLU A 227 -10.10 7.27 21.00
CA GLU A 227 -11.20 8.02 20.37
C GLU A 227 -11.01 8.17 18.86
N GLU A 228 -9.76 8.21 18.39
CA GLU A 228 -9.40 8.42 16.98
C GLU A 228 -9.04 7.13 16.24
N CYS A 229 -9.40 5.97 16.79
CA CYS A 229 -9.19 4.67 16.18
C CYS A 229 -10.36 4.26 15.29
N TYR A 230 -10.10 4.20 13.98
CA TYR A 230 -11.04 3.76 12.97
C TYR A 230 -10.41 2.67 12.10
N LEU A 231 -11.21 2.02 11.26
CA LEU A 231 -10.64 1.17 10.24
C LEU A 231 -9.82 2.01 9.24
N CYS A 232 -8.60 1.55 9.00
CA CYS A 232 -7.64 2.12 8.05
C CYS A 232 -7.38 1.13 6.93
N HIS A 233 -7.01 1.61 5.76
CA HIS A 233 -6.52 0.78 4.67
C HIS A 233 -5.16 0.14 5.03
N GLY A 234 -4.28 0.89 5.68
CA GLY A 234 -2.99 0.45 6.20
C GLY A 234 -1.84 0.40 5.19
N ASP A 235 -2.09 0.67 3.91
CA ASP A 235 -1.05 0.76 2.87
C ASP A 235 -1.47 1.66 1.71
N LEU A 236 -2.05 2.83 2.01
CA LEU A 236 -2.44 3.78 0.97
C LEU A 236 -1.20 4.38 0.27
N ASN A 237 -1.11 4.08 -1.01
CA ASN A 237 -0.05 4.60 -1.88
C ASN A 237 -0.53 4.61 -3.34
N GLN A 238 0.25 5.22 -4.24
CA GLN A 238 -0.14 5.36 -5.65
C GLN A 238 -0.42 4.04 -6.37
N HIS A 239 0.18 2.93 -5.92
CA HIS A 239 0.00 1.61 -6.53
C HIS A 239 -1.35 0.98 -6.16
N HIS A 240 -1.94 1.41 -5.06
CA HIS A 240 -3.22 0.92 -4.55
C HIS A 240 -4.38 1.86 -4.87
N ILE A 241 -4.13 2.91 -5.65
CA ILE A 241 -5.13 3.85 -6.15
C ILE A 241 -5.14 3.77 -7.67
N LEU A 242 -6.23 3.24 -8.23
CA LEU A 242 -6.37 3.01 -9.66
C LEU A 242 -7.29 4.07 -10.28
N MET A 243 -6.77 4.75 -11.30
CA MET A 243 -7.46 5.83 -11.98
C MET A 243 -8.36 5.27 -13.08
N CYS A 244 -9.65 5.20 -12.83
CA CYS A 244 -10.66 4.87 -13.82
C CYS A 244 -11.13 6.13 -14.58
N PRO A 245 -11.78 6.01 -15.75
CA PRO A 245 -12.18 7.17 -16.55
C PRO A 245 -13.04 8.18 -15.79
N ARG A 246 -13.96 7.71 -14.95
CA ARG A 246 -14.88 8.57 -14.16
C ARG A 246 -14.63 8.45 -12.66
N ASP A 247 -14.09 7.33 -12.20
CA ASP A 247 -14.00 6.95 -10.81
C ASP A 247 -12.54 6.73 -10.40
N VAL A 248 -12.32 6.50 -9.13
CA VAL A 248 -11.04 6.10 -8.56
C VAL A 248 -11.28 4.87 -7.69
N ALA A 249 -10.60 3.77 -7.99
CA ALA A 249 -10.69 2.57 -7.19
C ALA A 249 -9.55 2.52 -6.16
N VAL A 250 -9.87 2.06 -4.95
CA VAL A 250 -8.88 1.75 -3.92
C VAL A 250 -8.82 0.23 -3.76
N VAL A 251 -7.62 -0.33 -3.82
CA VAL A 251 -7.39 -1.78 -3.87
C VAL A 251 -6.28 -2.20 -2.89
N GLU A 252 -6.16 -3.51 -2.65
CA GLU A 252 -5.10 -4.10 -1.79
C GLU A 252 -5.28 -3.81 -0.30
N PHE A 253 -6.46 -4.10 0.23
CA PHE A 253 -6.83 -3.93 1.65
C PHE A 253 -6.22 -4.97 2.61
N ASN A 254 -5.25 -5.75 2.17
CA ASN A 254 -4.63 -6.81 2.95
C ASN A 254 -3.91 -6.35 4.24
N ARG A 255 -3.75 -5.05 4.43
CA ARG A 255 -3.21 -4.44 5.67
C ARG A 255 -4.24 -3.66 6.48
N MET A 256 -5.52 -3.80 6.14
CA MET A 256 -6.60 -3.13 6.87
C MET A 256 -6.53 -3.45 8.38
N HIS A 257 -6.61 -2.42 9.20
CA HIS A 257 -6.48 -2.52 10.66
C HIS A 257 -7.20 -1.36 11.35
N LEU A 258 -7.37 -1.46 12.67
CA LEU A 258 -7.76 -0.32 13.49
C LEU A 258 -6.56 0.60 13.73
N GLY A 259 -6.70 1.88 13.50
CA GLY A 259 -5.64 2.86 13.66
C GLY A 259 -6.11 4.29 13.38
N MET A 260 -5.16 5.18 13.28
CA MET A 260 -5.42 6.57 12.97
C MET A 260 -5.45 6.78 11.45
N GLN A 261 -6.61 7.09 10.89
CA GLN A 261 -6.76 7.32 9.44
C GLN A 261 -5.83 8.42 8.90
N MET A 262 -5.33 9.27 9.77
CA MET A 262 -4.33 10.29 9.40
C MET A 262 -3.00 9.67 8.97
N GLU A 263 -2.67 8.44 9.37
CA GLU A 263 -1.48 7.73 8.85
C GLU A 263 -1.65 7.37 7.37
N ASP A 264 -2.82 6.88 6.98
CA ASP A 264 -3.13 6.60 5.58
C ASP A 264 -3.02 7.87 4.72
N LEU A 265 -3.63 8.96 5.18
CA LEU A 265 -3.58 10.27 4.51
C LEU A 265 -2.13 10.78 4.43
N TYR A 266 -1.38 10.73 5.52
CA TYR A 266 0.03 11.12 5.57
C TYR A 266 0.88 10.33 4.58
N HIS A 267 0.72 9.00 4.54
CA HIS A 267 1.52 8.15 3.65
C HIS A 267 1.32 8.50 2.18
N PHE A 268 0.09 8.78 1.77
CA PHE A 268 -0.19 9.21 0.40
C PHE A 268 0.32 10.63 0.15
N MET A 269 -0.02 11.59 1.02
CA MET A 269 0.39 12.99 0.88
C MET A 269 1.91 13.13 0.80
N ARG A 270 2.64 12.48 1.72
CA ARG A 270 4.11 12.53 1.73
C ARG A 270 4.72 12.10 0.40
N LYS A 271 4.22 11.00 -0.19
CA LYS A 271 4.71 10.53 -1.49
C LYS A 271 4.40 11.51 -2.63
N ALA A 272 3.24 12.15 -2.60
CA ALA A 272 2.88 13.19 -3.55
C ALA A 272 3.79 14.42 -3.37
N MET A 273 3.96 14.91 -2.14
CA MET A 273 4.82 16.04 -1.82
C MET A 273 6.28 15.84 -2.26
N GLU A 274 6.82 14.61 -2.09
CA GLU A 274 8.16 14.24 -2.57
C GLU A 274 8.32 14.34 -4.11
N LYS A 275 7.22 14.29 -4.88
CA LYS A 275 7.24 14.43 -6.34
C LYS A 275 7.03 15.87 -6.82
N HIS A 276 6.67 16.75 -5.91
CA HIS A 276 6.39 18.16 -6.15
C HIS A 276 7.28 19.08 -5.30
N ASP A 277 8.50 18.64 -5.00
CA ASP A 277 9.51 19.41 -4.25
C ASP A 277 8.94 20.07 -2.98
N TRP A 278 8.08 19.34 -2.28
CA TRP A 278 7.40 19.79 -1.05
C TRP A 278 6.57 21.08 -1.22
N SER A 279 5.90 21.23 -2.36
CA SER A 279 5.03 22.37 -2.65
C SER A 279 3.93 22.54 -1.60
N LEU A 280 4.04 23.57 -0.77
CA LEU A 280 3.02 23.91 0.25
C LEU A 280 1.66 24.20 -0.39
N LYS A 281 1.65 24.75 -1.61
CA LYS A 281 0.41 24.98 -2.36
C LYS A 281 -0.33 23.67 -2.61
N LEU A 282 0.36 22.64 -3.09
CA LEU A 282 -0.24 21.32 -3.32
C LEU A 282 -0.64 20.68 -1.99
N GLY A 283 0.19 20.77 -0.95
CA GLY A 283 -0.12 20.26 0.39
C GLY A 283 -1.43 20.86 0.92
N ASN A 284 -1.59 22.16 0.87
CA ASN A 284 -2.82 22.84 1.29
C ASN A 284 -4.02 22.43 0.44
N SER A 285 -3.87 22.32 -0.89
CA SER A 285 -4.93 21.86 -1.78
C SER A 285 -5.38 20.44 -1.46
N MET A 286 -4.47 19.53 -1.09
CA MET A 286 -4.79 18.18 -0.64
C MET A 286 -5.61 18.20 0.66
N LEU A 287 -5.18 18.96 1.68
CA LEU A 287 -5.89 19.08 2.95
C LEU A 287 -7.27 19.72 2.79
N GLU A 288 -7.41 20.75 1.98
CA GLU A 288 -8.69 21.37 1.65
C GLU A 288 -9.62 20.41 0.92
N THR A 289 -9.09 19.64 -0.05
CA THR A 289 -9.87 18.65 -0.80
C THR A 289 -10.37 17.55 0.11
N TYR A 290 -9.54 17.04 1.01
CA TYR A 290 -9.91 16.06 2.02
C TYR A 290 -11.00 16.62 2.95
N SER A 291 -10.78 17.82 3.51
CA SER A 291 -11.68 18.46 4.46
C SER A 291 -13.09 18.78 3.90
N ARG A 292 -13.24 18.91 2.59
CA ARG A 292 -14.58 19.09 1.96
C ARG A 292 -15.49 17.88 2.13
N ILE A 293 -14.92 16.70 2.28
CA ILE A 293 -15.66 15.43 2.39
C ILE A 293 -15.67 14.94 3.84
N LEU A 294 -14.50 14.95 4.48
CA LEU A 294 -14.31 14.59 5.86
C LEU A 294 -13.55 15.73 6.55
N PRO A 295 -14.25 16.63 7.27
CA PRO A 295 -13.64 17.77 7.92
C PRO A 295 -12.54 17.36 8.89
N LEU A 296 -11.35 17.93 8.73
CA LEU A 296 -10.22 17.71 9.63
C LEU A 296 -10.43 18.47 10.95
N SER A 297 -10.48 17.74 12.05
CA SER A 297 -10.48 18.29 13.40
C SER A 297 -9.11 18.88 13.78
N ASP A 298 -9.03 19.57 14.89
CA ASP A 298 -7.74 20.00 15.45
C ASP A 298 -6.90 18.80 15.90
N THR A 299 -7.54 17.73 16.32
CA THR A 299 -6.92 16.44 16.65
C THR A 299 -6.27 15.81 15.40
N ASP A 300 -7.01 15.74 14.28
CA ASP A 300 -6.48 15.25 12.99
C ASP A 300 -5.25 16.05 12.54
N ARG A 301 -5.32 17.38 12.66
CA ARG A 301 -4.22 18.30 12.28
C ARG A 301 -2.99 18.10 13.17
N THR A 302 -3.19 17.89 14.47
CA THR A 302 -2.11 17.63 15.42
C THR A 302 -1.45 16.29 15.13
N CYS A 303 -2.22 15.26 14.83
CA CYS A 303 -1.71 13.95 14.39
C CYS A 303 -0.84 14.09 13.13
N LEU A 304 -1.37 14.75 12.09
CA LEU A 304 -0.64 15.00 10.84
C LEU A 304 0.64 15.82 11.08
N TYR A 305 0.61 16.81 11.98
CA TYR A 305 1.79 17.60 12.32
C TYR A 305 2.93 16.71 12.83
N TYR A 306 2.68 15.82 13.79
CA TYR A 306 3.73 14.94 14.32
C TYR A 306 4.16 13.86 13.30
N LEU A 307 3.25 13.38 12.44
CA LEU A 307 3.59 12.45 11.36
C LEU A 307 4.54 13.11 10.36
N PHE A 308 4.27 14.35 9.94
CA PHE A 308 5.14 15.10 9.03
C PHE A 308 6.43 15.59 9.68
N LEU A 309 6.41 15.87 10.97
CA LEU A 309 7.61 16.25 11.73
C LEU A 309 8.60 15.07 11.81
N TYR A 310 8.13 13.82 11.84
CA TYR A 310 9.01 12.66 11.93
C TYR A 310 9.86 12.50 10.65
N PRO A 311 11.20 12.40 10.73
CA PRO A 311 12.07 12.30 9.57
C PRO A 311 12.11 10.87 9.01
N GLU A 312 10.97 10.35 8.57
CA GLU A 312 10.79 8.96 8.14
C GLU A 312 11.72 8.57 6.99
N LYS A 313 11.96 9.49 6.05
CA LYS A 313 12.82 9.22 4.90
C LYS A 313 14.29 9.04 5.33
N TYR A 314 14.73 9.80 6.33
CA TYR A 314 16.07 9.64 6.91
C TYR A 314 16.20 8.26 7.56
N TRP A 315 15.25 7.89 8.43
CA TRP A 315 15.22 6.55 9.01
C TRP A 315 15.19 5.46 7.94
N LYS A 316 14.33 5.57 6.91
CA LYS A 316 14.23 4.58 5.82
C LYS A 316 15.55 4.39 5.07
N GLN A 317 16.33 5.45 4.81
CA GLN A 317 17.64 5.32 4.16
C GLN A 317 18.63 4.56 5.03
N ILE A 318 18.65 4.83 6.34
CA ILE A 318 19.52 4.17 7.29
C ILE A 318 19.11 2.70 7.48
N ASN A 319 17.82 2.46 7.68
CA ASN A 319 17.29 1.11 7.86
C ASN A 319 17.53 0.23 6.62
N PHE A 320 17.31 0.76 5.43
CA PHE A 320 17.65 0.07 4.18
C PHE A 320 19.13 -0.30 4.10
N TYR A 321 20.02 0.61 4.51
CA TYR A 321 21.47 0.35 4.52
C TYR A 321 21.83 -0.84 5.40
N TYR A 322 21.30 -0.88 6.64
CA TYR A 322 21.66 -1.91 7.62
C TYR A 322 20.98 -3.25 7.36
N ASN A 323 19.78 -3.26 6.81
CA ASN A 323 19.00 -4.47 6.58
C ASN A 323 19.16 -5.06 5.17
N ALA A 324 19.77 -4.33 4.24
CA ALA A 324 19.91 -4.79 2.84
C ALA A 324 21.11 -5.66 2.67
N ASN A 325 21.67 -6.43 3.45
CA ASN A 325 22.80 -7.39 3.26
C ASN A 325 23.64 -7.15 1.97
N LYS A 326 23.74 -5.88 1.53
CA LYS A 326 24.44 -5.47 0.31
C LYS A 326 25.82 -4.96 0.68
N ALA A 327 26.83 -5.54 0.06
CA ALA A 327 28.21 -5.09 0.20
C ALA A 327 28.47 -3.68 -0.38
N TRP A 328 27.48 -3.11 -1.09
CA TRP A 328 27.61 -1.85 -1.81
C TRP A 328 26.31 -1.03 -1.76
N ILE A 329 26.46 0.29 -1.57
CA ILE A 329 25.36 1.26 -1.61
C ILE A 329 25.48 2.10 -2.87
N PRO A 330 24.40 2.22 -3.66
CA PRO A 330 24.39 3.10 -4.81
C PRO A 330 24.66 4.56 -4.41
N ALA A 331 25.45 5.30 -5.20
CA ALA A 331 25.68 6.75 -5.05
C ALA A 331 24.36 7.53 -4.89
N ARG A 332 23.31 7.10 -5.57
CA ARG A 332 21.94 7.65 -5.45
C ARG A 332 21.40 7.69 -4.01
N ASN A 333 21.81 6.77 -3.14
CA ASN A 333 21.35 6.78 -1.74
C ASN A 333 22.08 7.85 -0.91
N ILE A 334 23.33 8.16 -1.27
CA ILE A 334 24.10 9.26 -0.68
C ILE A 334 23.50 10.60 -1.10
N GLU A 335 23.20 10.76 -2.39
CA GLU A 335 22.51 11.94 -2.91
C GLU A 335 21.17 12.18 -2.19
N LYS A 336 20.38 11.14 -2.01
CA LYS A 336 19.11 11.25 -1.25
C LYS A 336 19.28 11.72 0.19
N LEU A 337 20.38 11.34 0.88
CA LEU A 337 20.65 11.86 2.23
C LEU A 337 21.04 13.33 2.22
N LYS A 338 21.84 13.75 1.22
CA LYS A 338 22.24 15.15 1.04
C LYS A 338 21.02 16.02 0.69
N ASP A 339 20.13 15.52 -0.18
CA ASP A 339 18.91 16.22 -0.54
C ASP A 339 17.96 16.42 0.66
N LEU A 340 17.91 15.49 1.62
CA LEU A 340 17.10 15.64 2.82
C LEU A 340 17.55 16.81 3.70
N GLU A 341 18.84 17.07 3.74
CA GLU A 341 19.41 18.21 4.49
C GLU A 341 18.99 19.56 3.89
N LEU A 342 18.76 19.60 2.56
CA LEU A 342 18.31 20.80 1.85
C LEU A 342 16.79 21.02 1.94
N GLN A 343 16.03 20.01 2.35
CA GLN A 343 14.55 20.06 2.42
C GLN A 343 14.02 20.47 3.81
N GLN A 344 14.90 20.69 4.76
CA GLN A 344 14.58 21.22 6.08
C GLN A 344 14.61 22.74 6.11
#